data_ff00600617c6abd5a8121aa6ab3b8a2a
#
_entry.id   ff00600617c6abd5a8121aa6ab3b8a2a
#
_cell.length_a   1.000
_cell.length_b   1.000
_cell.length_c   1.000
_cell.angle_alpha   90.00
_cell.angle_beta   90.00
_cell.angle_gamma   90.00
#
_symmetry.space_group_name_H-M   'P 1'
#
loop_
_entity.id
_entity.type
_entity.pdbx_description
1 polymer ?
#
loop_
_entity_poly.entity_id
_entity_poly.type
_entity_poly.pdbx_seq_one_letter_code
_entity_poly.pdbx_strand_id
1 'polypeptide(L)'
;MTSTGPKTIKYPELKAVIQRFLNYFISQYKIILLITIITSTIGLIYGKLQPSTYKATSTFIVEDKSGKGGGGLSGLASQFGIDVGGLTGGGAGLFDGDNILEIIKSRAIIEKVLLTKIEEPSLAKGQTIADYYIQINNLGPAFESKNITTKSLNFAGLTEGIKHTLQQDSILFILYSGINKSLNVEKKNKKSTIITLEVVSGNQVFSKIFAEQLLKQTSDLYIDIKTGNLSRSIDRIQQKADSLQNSLRGIYQKSFQAENATKLYNVNSSLRINTSQTEITARDKTVSSTLYAEVVKNLETLKLSLINQTPVIQVLDTPKYPLFDQRTPARYFLLIGFAVGIVLSFLYALYKYTSN
;
A
#
# COMPACT_ATOMS: atom_id res chain seq x y z
N MET A 1 46.19 -62.94 -13.80
CA MET A 1 45.01 -62.11 -13.49
C MET A 1 44.86 -62.15 -11.98
N THR A 2 45.39 -61.13 -11.30
CA THR A 2 45.28 -61.01 -9.83
C THR A 2 44.13 -60.01 -9.58
N SER A 3 43.01 -60.53 -9.12
CA SER A 3 41.84 -59.77 -8.67
C SER A 3 42.17 -59.08 -7.37
N THR A 4 42.42 -57.75 -7.44
CA THR A 4 42.42 -56.83 -6.26
C THR A 4 41.01 -56.51 -5.91
N GLY A 5 40.36 -57.31 -5.07
CA GLY A 5 39.09 -56.98 -4.44
C GLY A 5 39.21 -55.69 -3.54
N PRO A 6 38.16 -54.93 -3.29
CA PRO A 6 38.23 -53.76 -2.47
C PRO A 6 38.70 -54.15 -1.05
N LYS A 7 39.77 -53.48 -0.58
CA LYS A 7 40.31 -53.69 0.80
C LYS A 7 39.21 -53.15 1.77
N THR A 8 38.52 -54.06 2.42
CA THR A 8 37.61 -53.71 3.54
C THR A 8 38.48 -53.34 4.73
N ILE A 9 38.49 -52.04 5.05
CA ILE A 9 39.18 -51.51 6.23
C ILE A 9 38.44 -52.02 7.48
N LYS A 10 39.12 -52.75 8.32
CA LYS A 10 38.54 -53.28 9.57
C LYS A 10 38.35 -52.18 10.59
N TYR A 11 37.27 -52.20 11.33
CA TYR A 11 36.87 -51.18 12.34
C TYR A 11 38.01 -50.76 13.31
N PRO A 12 38.88 -51.66 13.84
CA PRO A 12 39.99 -51.26 14.72
C PRO A 12 41.07 -50.46 14.00
N GLU A 13 41.32 -50.72 12.70
CA GLU A 13 42.29 -49.94 11.90
C GLU A 13 41.84 -48.54 11.65
N LEU A 14 40.55 -48.38 11.35
CA LEU A 14 39.94 -47.05 11.18
C LEU A 14 40.04 -46.20 12.46
N LYS A 15 39.78 -46.80 13.62
CA LYS A 15 39.90 -46.16 14.94
C LYS A 15 41.34 -45.71 15.23
N ALA A 16 42.32 -46.54 14.91
CA ALA A 16 43.74 -46.22 15.09
C ALA A 16 44.20 -45.05 14.19
N VAL A 17 43.73 -44.99 12.94
CA VAL A 17 44.03 -43.87 12.01
C VAL A 17 43.41 -42.59 12.50
N ILE A 18 42.15 -42.61 12.92
CA ILE A 18 41.46 -41.41 13.47
C ILE A 18 42.19 -40.91 14.72
N GLN A 19 42.63 -41.82 15.62
CA GLN A 19 43.30 -41.43 16.86
C GLN A 19 44.68 -40.82 16.59
N ARG A 20 45.45 -41.34 15.63
CA ARG A 20 46.71 -40.73 15.17
C ARG A 20 46.52 -39.37 14.55
N PHE A 21 45.51 -39.21 13.70
CA PHE A 21 45.15 -37.91 13.12
C PHE A 21 44.72 -36.88 14.18
N LEU A 22 43.90 -37.28 15.16
CA LEU A 22 43.50 -36.42 16.27
C LEU A 22 44.70 -35.96 17.10
N ASN A 23 45.62 -36.83 17.43
CA ASN A 23 46.84 -36.47 18.16
C ASN A 23 47.74 -35.54 17.34
N TYR A 24 47.84 -35.75 16.01
CA TYR A 24 48.54 -34.85 15.12
C TYR A 24 47.84 -33.47 15.07
N PHE A 25 46.52 -33.44 14.93
CA PHE A 25 45.72 -32.22 14.94
C PHE A 25 45.95 -31.40 16.22
N ILE A 26 45.88 -32.03 17.37
CA ILE A 26 46.14 -31.37 18.66
C ILE A 26 47.58 -30.85 18.75
N SER A 27 48.58 -31.59 18.20
CA SER A 27 49.97 -31.13 18.21
C SER A 27 50.21 -29.84 17.43
N GLN A 28 49.35 -29.56 16.42
CA GLN A 28 49.39 -28.36 15.59
C GLN A 28 48.55 -27.17 16.18
N TYR A 29 48.24 -27.20 17.48
CA TYR A 29 47.33 -26.23 18.14
C TYR A 29 47.69 -24.77 17.88
N LYS A 30 49.00 -24.41 17.72
CA LYS A 30 49.46 -23.05 17.44
C LYS A 30 48.93 -22.53 16.10
N ILE A 31 49.00 -23.37 15.05
CA ILE A 31 48.53 -23.02 13.69
C ILE A 31 46.99 -22.97 13.67
N ILE A 32 46.35 -23.93 14.33
CA ILE A 32 44.88 -23.98 14.45
C ILE A 32 44.36 -22.69 15.15
N LEU A 33 45.01 -22.33 16.27
CA LEU A 33 44.66 -21.16 17.04
C LEU A 33 44.86 -19.86 16.21
N LEU A 34 45.99 -19.78 15.48
CA LEU A 34 46.30 -18.64 14.62
C LEU A 34 45.26 -18.47 13.50
N ILE A 35 44.92 -19.55 12.78
CA ILE A 35 43.90 -19.51 11.70
C ILE A 35 42.54 -19.11 12.29
N THR A 36 42.14 -19.71 13.41
CA THR A 36 40.87 -19.45 14.06
C THR A 36 40.75 -18.00 14.56
N ILE A 37 41.81 -17.44 15.14
CA ILE A 37 41.83 -16.06 15.55
C ILE A 37 41.70 -15.11 14.35
N ILE A 38 42.44 -15.36 13.27
CA ILE A 38 42.38 -14.52 12.05
C ILE A 38 40.98 -14.52 11.47
N THR A 39 40.39 -15.70 11.25
CA THR A 39 39.04 -15.81 10.68
C THR A 39 37.95 -15.20 11.59
N SER A 40 38.10 -15.39 12.90
CA SER A 40 37.19 -14.80 13.90
C SER A 40 37.27 -13.26 13.91
N THR A 41 38.50 -12.71 13.82
CA THR A 41 38.72 -11.26 13.74
C THR A 41 38.15 -10.68 12.45
N ILE A 42 38.35 -11.36 11.31
CA ILE A 42 37.73 -10.96 10.03
C ILE A 42 36.20 -10.98 10.16
N GLY A 43 35.62 -12.03 10.76
CA GLY A 43 34.18 -12.09 11.02
C GLY A 43 33.69 -10.93 11.88
N LEU A 44 34.41 -10.58 12.96
CA LEU A 44 34.05 -9.46 13.84
C LEU A 44 34.13 -8.10 13.12
N ILE A 45 35.16 -7.86 12.32
CA ILE A 45 35.31 -6.65 11.51
C ILE A 45 34.16 -6.54 10.53
N TYR A 46 33.86 -7.62 9.80
CA TYR A 46 32.73 -7.67 8.87
C TYR A 46 31.41 -7.35 9.57
N GLY A 47 31.14 -7.93 10.73
CA GLY A 47 29.92 -7.68 11.50
C GLY A 47 29.81 -6.23 12.01
N LYS A 48 30.93 -5.54 12.30
CA LYS A 48 30.95 -4.13 12.68
C LYS A 48 30.74 -3.17 11.49
N LEU A 49 31.17 -3.59 10.30
CA LEU A 49 31.01 -2.79 9.07
C LEU A 49 29.61 -2.92 8.47
N GLN A 50 28.75 -3.79 8.96
CA GLN A 50 27.38 -3.92 8.49
C GLN A 50 26.60 -2.63 8.74
N PRO A 51 25.91 -2.07 7.73
CA PRO A 51 25.10 -0.88 7.89
C PRO A 51 23.93 -1.15 8.85
N SER A 52 23.57 -0.16 9.66
CA SER A 52 22.36 -0.22 10.48
C SER A 52 21.12 -0.28 9.59
N THR A 53 20.15 -1.10 9.96
CA THR A 53 18.87 -1.19 9.28
C THR A 53 17.75 -1.02 10.28
N TYR A 54 16.87 -0.07 10.01
CA TYR A 54 15.77 0.30 10.89
C TYR A 54 14.44 -0.18 10.30
N LYS A 55 13.65 -0.86 11.12
CA LYS A 55 12.35 -1.38 10.74
C LYS A 55 11.24 -0.53 11.33
N ALA A 56 10.44 0.08 10.46
CA ALA A 56 9.18 0.72 10.82
C ALA A 56 8.04 -0.29 10.61
N THR A 57 7.24 -0.50 11.63
CA THR A 57 6.08 -1.42 11.58
C THR A 57 4.82 -0.65 11.87
N SER A 58 3.83 -0.77 10.97
CA SER A 58 2.47 -0.30 11.17
C SER A 58 1.52 -1.49 11.13
N THR A 59 0.55 -1.54 12.04
CA THR A 59 -0.51 -2.54 12.03
C THR A 59 -1.86 -1.87 11.90
N PHE A 60 -2.73 -2.43 11.05
CA PHE A 60 -4.06 -1.89 10.83
C PHE A 60 -5.07 -2.99 10.51
N ILE A 61 -6.35 -2.65 10.68
CA ILE A 61 -7.49 -3.50 10.32
C ILE A 61 -8.30 -2.79 9.26
N VAL A 62 -8.78 -3.55 8.28
CA VAL A 62 -9.75 -3.09 7.30
C VAL A 62 -11.10 -3.70 7.65
N GLU A 63 -12.02 -2.87 8.11
CA GLU A 63 -13.42 -3.26 8.32
C GLU A 63 -14.22 -2.90 7.07
N ASP A 64 -14.59 -3.92 6.31
CA ASP A 64 -15.51 -3.78 5.19
C ASP A 64 -16.92 -4.17 5.64
N LYS A 65 -17.77 -3.18 5.82
CA LYS A 65 -19.16 -3.37 6.26
C LYS A 65 -20.10 -3.84 5.13
N SER A 66 -19.59 -3.93 3.90
CA SER A 66 -20.42 -4.21 2.71
C SER A 66 -20.97 -5.65 2.62
N GLY A 67 -20.55 -6.56 3.52
CA GLY A 67 -20.89 -8.00 3.43
C GLY A 67 -22.20 -8.45 4.13
N LYS A 68 -22.83 -7.65 4.96
CA LYS A 68 -23.93 -8.14 5.82
C LYS A 68 -25.31 -7.44 5.74
N GLY A 69 -25.48 -6.41 4.91
CA GLY A 69 -26.72 -5.62 4.89
C GLY A 69 -27.26 -5.22 3.50
N GLY A 70 -26.62 -5.60 2.41
CA GLY A 70 -26.90 -5.06 1.07
C GLY A 70 -28.14 -5.62 0.35
N GLY A 71 -28.78 -6.69 0.82
CA GLY A 71 -29.86 -7.35 0.10
C GLY A 71 -31.15 -6.54 -0.05
N GLY A 72 -31.47 -5.66 0.89
CA GLY A 72 -32.68 -4.85 0.85
C GLY A 72 -32.56 -3.56 0.01
N LEU A 73 -31.38 -2.96 0.00
CA LEU A 73 -31.12 -1.71 -0.73
C LEU A 73 -30.82 -1.92 -2.21
N SER A 74 -30.21 -3.05 -2.59
CA SER A 74 -29.99 -3.41 -4.00
C SER A 74 -31.31 -3.67 -4.73
N GLY A 75 -32.31 -4.26 -4.06
CA GLY A 75 -33.65 -4.47 -4.60
C GLY A 75 -34.40 -3.14 -4.86
N LEU A 76 -34.23 -2.14 -4.02
CA LEU A 76 -34.85 -0.83 -4.20
C LEU A 76 -34.18 -0.03 -5.32
N ALA A 77 -32.85 -0.07 -5.41
CA ALA A 77 -32.10 0.68 -6.42
C ALA A 77 -32.26 0.08 -7.83
N SER A 78 -32.40 -1.26 -7.96
CA SER A 78 -32.70 -1.91 -9.24
C SER A 78 -34.09 -1.55 -9.78
N GLN A 79 -35.05 -1.26 -8.90
CA GLN A 79 -36.40 -0.82 -9.27
C GLN A 79 -36.40 0.55 -10.00
N PHE A 80 -35.32 1.32 -9.83
CA PHE A 80 -35.12 2.63 -10.46
C PHE A 80 -34.10 2.62 -11.61
N GLY A 81 -33.78 1.42 -12.13
CA GLY A 81 -32.83 1.28 -13.25
C GLY A 81 -31.37 1.58 -12.85
N ILE A 82 -31.09 1.74 -11.55
CA ILE A 82 -29.74 1.84 -11.03
C ILE A 82 -29.29 0.40 -10.78
N ASP A 83 -28.47 -0.12 -11.67
CA ASP A 83 -27.86 -1.43 -11.51
C ASP A 83 -26.84 -1.40 -10.35
N VAL A 84 -27.37 -1.49 -9.11
CA VAL A 84 -26.59 -1.65 -7.89
C VAL A 84 -25.99 -3.07 -7.83
N GLY A 85 -26.53 -4.01 -8.61
CA GLY A 85 -25.99 -5.36 -8.78
C GLY A 85 -24.59 -5.32 -9.42
N GLY A 86 -24.36 -4.44 -10.41
CA GLY A 86 -23.01 -4.14 -10.92
C GLY A 86 -22.13 -3.40 -9.93
N LEU A 87 -22.71 -2.55 -9.09
CA LEU A 87 -22.04 -1.79 -8.04
C LEU A 87 -21.71 -2.64 -6.79
N THR A 88 -22.54 -3.62 -6.46
CA THR A 88 -22.32 -4.52 -5.29
C THR A 88 -21.69 -5.85 -5.69
N GLY A 89 -21.95 -6.36 -6.91
CA GLY A 89 -21.43 -7.65 -7.39
C GLY A 89 -20.07 -7.58 -8.09
N GLY A 90 -19.71 -6.45 -8.69
CA GLY A 90 -18.42 -6.29 -9.40
C GLY A 90 -17.25 -5.89 -8.51
N GLY A 91 -17.50 -5.36 -7.30
CA GLY A 91 -16.46 -4.90 -6.38
C GLY A 91 -16.08 -5.91 -5.30
N ALA A 92 -16.93 -6.90 -5.01
CA ALA A 92 -16.68 -7.87 -3.94
C ALA A 92 -15.51 -8.82 -4.25
N GLY A 93 -15.20 -9.06 -5.53
CA GLY A 93 -14.06 -9.90 -5.93
C GLY A 93 -12.74 -9.14 -6.06
N LEU A 94 -12.78 -7.81 -6.30
CA LEU A 94 -11.57 -7.01 -6.49
C LEU A 94 -10.92 -6.57 -5.17
N PHE A 95 -11.68 -6.57 -4.07
CA PHE A 95 -11.22 -6.05 -2.77
C PHE A 95 -11.45 -7.03 -1.62
N ASP A 96 -11.43 -8.32 -1.90
CA ASP A 96 -11.22 -9.31 -0.85
C ASP A 96 -9.90 -8.98 -0.13
N GLY A 97 -9.88 -9.13 1.19
CA GLY A 97 -8.79 -8.59 2.04
C GLY A 97 -7.36 -8.97 1.65
N ASP A 98 -7.15 -9.78 0.59
CA ASP A 98 -5.83 -10.09 0.03
C ASP A 98 -5.41 -9.09 -1.05
N ASN A 99 -6.35 -8.47 -1.77
CA ASN A 99 -6.03 -7.50 -2.82
C ASN A 99 -5.45 -6.19 -2.28
N ILE A 100 -5.77 -5.81 -1.03
CA ILE A 100 -5.16 -4.63 -0.41
C ILE A 100 -3.65 -4.79 -0.24
N LEU A 101 -3.14 -6.02 -0.04
CA LEU A 101 -1.72 -6.30 0.07
C LEU A 101 -1.00 -5.99 -1.25
N GLU A 102 -1.62 -6.33 -2.38
CA GLU A 102 -1.09 -6.04 -3.71
C GLU A 102 -1.18 -4.55 -4.04
N ILE A 103 -2.27 -3.89 -3.64
CA ILE A 103 -2.45 -2.43 -3.83
C ILE A 103 -1.33 -1.66 -3.11
N ILE A 104 -1.01 -2.03 -1.87
CA ILE A 104 0.06 -1.38 -1.08
C ILE A 104 1.42 -1.49 -1.79
N LYS A 105 1.71 -2.63 -2.42
CA LYS A 105 2.94 -2.88 -3.16
C LYS A 105 2.93 -2.34 -4.60
N SER A 106 1.79 -1.81 -5.04
CA SER A 106 1.67 -1.33 -6.42
C SER A 106 2.58 -0.13 -6.69
N ARG A 107 3.10 -0.07 -7.92
CA ARG A 107 3.94 1.03 -8.37
C ARG A 107 3.26 2.37 -8.19
N ALA A 108 1.98 2.47 -8.54
CA ALA A 108 1.21 3.71 -8.46
C ALA A 108 1.17 4.29 -7.04
N ILE A 109 0.94 3.46 -6.03
CA ILE A 109 0.90 3.91 -4.63
C ILE A 109 2.28 4.31 -4.14
N ILE A 110 3.29 3.49 -4.40
CA ILE A 110 4.66 3.78 -3.95
C ILE A 110 5.18 5.07 -4.59
N GLU A 111 4.93 5.29 -5.89
CA GLU A 111 5.30 6.54 -6.57
C GLU A 111 4.53 7.74 -6.01
N LYS A 112 3.23 7.59 -5.72
CA LYS A 112 2.43 8.64 -5.08
C LYS A 112 3.01 9.03 -3.72
N VAL A 113 3.41 8.05 -2.91
CA VAL A 113 4.09 8.29 -1.63
C VAL A 113 5.42 8.99 -1.84
N LEU A 114 6.24 8.55 -2.80
CA LEU A 114 7.53 9.16 -3.09
C LEU A 114 7.42 10.64 -3.48
N LEU A 115 6.35 11.03 -4.18
CA LEU A 115 6.10 12.42 -4.57
C LEU A 115 5.46 13.27 -3.45
N THR A 116 5.07 12.65 -2.35
CA THR A 116 4.52 13.39 -1.20
C THR A 116 5.59 14.25 -0.54
N LYS A 117 5.24 15.49 -0.20
CA LYS A 117 6.11 16.40 0.54
C LYS A 117 6.24 15.98 2.00
N ILE A 118 7.43 16.11 2.53
CA ILE A 118 7.73 15.78 3.91
C ILE A 118 7.34 16.95 4.81
N GLU A 119 6.61 16.66 5.89
CA GLU A 119 6.19 17.61 6.92
C GLU A 119 6.96 17.45 8.23
N GLU A 120 8.08 16.72 8.23
CA GLU A 120 8.90 16.48 9.42
C GLU A 120 9.72 17.73 9.77
N PRO A 121 9.63 18.24 11.03
CA PRO A 121 10.32 19.46 11.44
C PRO A 121 11.84 19.43 11.31
N SER A 122 12.44 18.23 11.33
CA SER A 122 13.89 18.01 11.25
C SER A 122 14.44 18.03 9.83
N LEU A 123 13.58 18.12 8.80
CA LEU A 123 13.97 18.05 7.39
C LEU A 123 13.69 19.36 6.63
N ALA A 124 14.28 19.50 5.46
CA ALA A 124 14.10 20.69 4.63
C ALA A 124 12.64 20.82 4.15
N LYS A 125 12.03 21.98 4.38
CA LYS A 125 10.65 22.26 3.96
C LYS A 125 10.48 22.12 2.45
N GLY A 126 9.47 21.37 2.02
CA GLY A 126 9.11 21.20 0.62
C GLY A 126 9.87 20.09 -0.12
N GLN A 127 10.77 19.39 0.54
CA GLN A 127 11.43 18.19 0.01
C GLN A 127 10.44 17.04 -0.11
N THR A 128 10.50 16.27 -1.19
CA THR A 128 9.70 15.06 -1.35
C THR A 128 10.38 13.86 -0.68
N ILE A 129 9.59 12.81 -0.43
CA ILE A 129 10.14 11.54 0.08
C ILE A 129 11.14 10.95 -0.91
N ALA A 130 10.93 11.12 -2.24
CA ALA A 130 11.87 10.70 -3.27
C ALA A 130 13.22 11.43 -3.16
N ASP A 131 13.19 12.76 -3.04
CA ASP A 131 14.40 13.56 -2.90
C ASP A 131 15.19 13.16 -1.65
N TYR A 132 14.47 12.96 -0.55
CA TYR A 132 15.08 12.51 0.71
C TYR A 132 15.70 11.11 0.59
N TYR A 133 15.01 10.17 -0.06
CA TYR A 133 15.53 8.81 -0.29
C TYR A 133 16.80 8.82 -1.16
N ILE A 134 16.83 9.64 -2.20
CA ILE A 134 18.00 9.82 -3.06
C ILE A 134 19.19 10.37 -2.24
N GLN A 135 18.92 11.36 -1.39
CA GLN A 135 19.93 12.00 -0.55
C GLN A 135 20.54 11.02 0.47
N ILE A 136 19.71 10.31 1.26
CA ILE A 136 20.20 9.41 2.32
C ILE A 136 20.94 8.19 1.79
N ASN A 137 20.62 7.73 0.57
CA ASN A 137 21.28 6.60 -0.08
C ASN A 137 22.40 7.04 -1.03
N ASN A 138 22.69 8.34 -1.12
CA ASN A 138 23.72 8.92 -2.00
C ASN A 138 23.59 8.43 -3.45
N LEU A 139 22.37 8.39 -3.98
CA LEU A 139 22.08 7.88 -5.33
C LEU A 139 22.38 8.91 -6.44
N GLY A 140 22.58 10.19 -6.12
CA GLY A 140 22.86 11.26 -7.07
C GLY A 140 24.00 10.92 -8.04
N PRO A 141 25.22 10.60 -7.56
CA PRO A 141 26.33 10.25 -8.42
C PRO A 141 26.08 9.03 -9.32
N ALA A 142 25.31 8.04 -8.82
CA ALA A 142 24.95 6.86 -9.60
C ALA A 142 23.98 7.18 -10.74
N PHE A 143 23.11 8.17 -10.58
CA PHE A 143 22.24 8.65 -11.65
C PHE A 143 23.00 9.50 -12.67
N GLU A 144 23.89 10.38 -12.21
CA GLU A 144 24.73 11.20 -13.10
C GLU A 144 25.62 10.35 -14.00
N SER A 145 26.17 9.25 -13.49
CA SER A 145 26.95 8.29 -14.28
C SER A 145 26.15 7.61 -15.41
N LYS A 146 24.81 7.65 -15.32
CA LYS A 146 23.87 7.13 -16.33
C LYS A 146 23.32 8.24 -17.24
N ASN A 147 23.97 9.41 -17.31
CA ASN A 147 23.52 10.59 -18.08
C ASN A 147 22.13 11.12 -17.65
N ILE A 148 21.72 10.89 -16.42
CA ILE A 148 20.50 11.47 -15.85
C ILE A 148 20.87 12.83 -15.24
N THR A 149 20.34 13.91 -15.81
CA THR A 149 20.67 15.29 -15.41
C THR A 149 20.22 15.57 -13.99
N THR A 150 21.06 16.23 -13.17
CA THR A 150 20.74 16.64 -11.78
C THR A 150 19.40 17.38 -11.64
N LYS A 151 19.01 18.15 -12.67
CA LYS A 151 17.73 18.85 -12.71
C LYS A 151 16.51 17.91 -12.68
N SER A 152 16.64 16.70 -13.22
CA SER A 152 15.59 15.68 -13.19
C SER A 152 15.54 14.90 -11.85
N LEU A 153 16.53 15.10 -10.98
CA LEU A 153 16.56 14.49 -9.64
C LEU A 153 15.73 15.27 -8.59
N ASN A 154 15.16 16.43 -8.94
CA ASN A 154 14.36 17.23 -8.03
C ASN A 154 12.87 16.99 -8.32
N PHE A 155 12.17 16.44 -7.34
CA PHE A 155 10.73 16.13 -7.39
C PHE A 155 9.88 17.14 -6.66
N ALA A 156 10.47 18.15 -5.99
CA ALA A 156 9.76 19.11 -5.15
C ALA A 156 8.69 19.95 -5.88
N GLY A 157 8.83 20.10 -7.20
CA GLY A 157 7.86 20.81 -8.05
C GLY A 157 6.79 19.92 -8.70
N LEU A 158 6.88 18.60 -8.53
CA LEU A 158 5.96 17.65 -9.14
C LEU A 158 4.76 17.44 -8.21
N THR A 159 3.57 17.71 -8.73
CA THR A 159 2.30 17.44 -8.06
C THR A 159 1.59 16.31 -8.82
N GLU A 160 0.71 15.60 -8.16
CA GLU A 160 -0.12 14.55 -8.77
C GLU A 160 -0.81 15.08 -10.05
N GLY A 161 -0.69 14.35 -11.16
CA GLY A 161 -1.29 14.74 -12.45
C GLY A 161 -0.38 15.51 -13.43
N ILE A 162 0.83 15.90 -13.03
CA ILE A 162 1.83 16.46 -13.96
C ILE A 162 2.52 15.33 -14.72
N LYS A 163 2.63 15.48 -16.04
CA LYS A 163 3.36 14.51 -16.87
C LYS A 163 4.84 14.55 -16.48
N HIS A 164 5.34 13.40 -16.04
CA HIS A 164 6.77 13.22 -15.77
C HIS A 164 7.58 13.17 -17.05
N THR A 165 8.83 13.61 -16.99
CA THR A 165 9.78 13.36 -18.07
C THR A 165 10.19 11.88 -18.04
N LEU A 166 10.66 11.36 -19.18
CA LEU A 166 11.14 9.98 -19.28
C LEU A 166 12.24 9.67 -18.23
N GLN A 167 13.08 10.67 -17.93
CA GLN A 167 14.13 10.54 -16.92
C GLN A 167 13.54 10.43 -15.50
N GLN A 168 12.54 11.25 -15.17
CA GLN A 168 11.84 11.19 -13.88
C GLN A 168 11.14 9.86 -13.67
N ASP A 169 10.45 9.35 -14.71
CA ASP A 169 9.81 8.03 -14.66
C ASP A 169 10.82 6.90 -14.45
N SER A 170 11.99 7.00 -15.10
CA SER A 170 13.06 6.02 -14.94
C SER A 170 13.63 6.03 -13.52
N ILE A 171 13.81 7.22 -12.94
CA ILE A 171 14.26 7.34 -11.55
C ILE A 171 13.22 6.77 -10.60
N LEU A 172 11.95 7.18 -10.74
CA LEU A 172 10.85 6.68 -9.90
C LEU A 172 10.75 5.15 -9.96
N PHE A 173 10.93 4.55 -11.14
CA PHE A 173 10.95 3.10 -11.28
C PHE A 173 12.12 2.44 -10.52
N ILE A 174 13.31 3.06 -10.55
CA ILE A 174 14.48 2.56 -9.80
C ILE A 174 14.22 2.65 -8.30
N LEU A 175 13.68 3.79 -7.82
CA LEU A 175 13.32 3.99 -6.41
C LEU A 175 12.24 3.00 -5.98
N TYR A 176 11.18 2.85 -6.77
CA TYR A 176 10.13 1.85 -6.55
C TYR A 176 10.71 0.44 -6.39
N SER A 177 11.57 0.03 -7.33
CA SER A 177 12.16 -1.31 -7.31
C SER A 177 13.04 -1.56 -6.08
N GLY A 178 13.76 -0.53 -5.62
CA GLY A 178 14.56 -0.58 -4.40
C GLY A 178 13.70 -0.70 -3.14
N ILE A 179 12.70 0.16 -3.03
CA ILE A 179 11.80 0.21 -1.87
C ILE A 179 10.94 -1.05 -1.78
N ASN A 180 10.41 -1.54 -2.90
CA ASN A 180 9.55 -2.73 -2.92
C ASN A 180 10.25 -3.98 -2.38
N LYS A 181 11.58 -4.07 -2.52
CA LYS A 181 12.39 -5.15 -1.92
C LYS A 181 12.49 -5.06 -0.40
N SER A 182 12.36 -3.85 0.14
CA SER A 182 12.48 -3.54 1.57
C SER A 182 11.11 -3.39 2.24
N LEU A 183 10.04 -3.57 1.46
CA LEU A 183 8.66 -3.47 1.89
C LEU A 183 8.08 -4.88 2.08
N ASN A 184 7.67 -5.19 3.31
CA ASN A 184 6.91 -6.40 3.61
C ASN A 184 5.50 -6.03 4.06
N VAL A 185 4.51 -6.66 3.42
CA VAL A 185 3.09 -6.49 3.78
C VAL A 185 2.47 -7.86 3.85
N GLU A 186 1.95 -8.20 5.02
CA GLU A 186 1.39 -9.52 5.26
C GLU A 186 0.24 -9.49 6.27
N LYS A 187 -0.64 -10.47 6.18
CA LYS A 187 -1.61 -10.75 7.25
C LYS A 187 -0.94 -11.56 8.35
N LYS A 188 -1.16 -11.20 9.60
CA LYS A 188 -0.61 -11.90 10.76
C LYS A 188 -0.93 -13.39 10.76
N ASN A 189 -2.12 -13.77 10.26
CA ASN A 189 -2.57 -15.13 10.00
C ASN A 189 -3.55 -15.11 8.84
N LYS A 190 -3.71 -16.21 8.08
CA LYS A 190 -4.68 -16.34 6.98
C LYS A 190 -6.13 -16.03 7.38
N LYS A 191 -6.50 -16.22 8.66
CA LYS A 191 -7.83 -15.92 9.22
C LYS A 191 -7.90 -14.54 9.88
N SER A 192 -6.78 -13.81 9.98
CA SER A 192 -6.73 -12.50 10.63
C SER A 192 -7.12 -11.40 9.66
N THR A 193 -7.85 -10.42 10.16
CA THR A 193 -8.10 -9.14 9.47
C THR A 193 -6.99 -8.12 9.73
N ILE A 194 -6.04 -8.45 10.62
CA ILE A 194 -4.91 -7.58 10.95
C ILE A 194 -3.83 -7.71 9.87
N ILE A 195 -3.49 -6.58 9.27
CA ILE A 195 -2.44 -6.43 8.27
C ILE A 195 -1.25 -5.74 8.93
N THR A 196 -0.07 -6.29 8.71
CA THR A 196 1.20 -5.72 9.15
C THR A 196 1.95 -5.18 7.95
N LEU A 197 2.32 -3.92 8.02
CA LEU A 197 3.15 -3.20 7.05
C LEU A 197 4.51 -2.96 7.67
N GLU A 198 5.56 -3.46 7.06
CA GLU A 198 6.94 -3.29 7.52
C GLU A 198 7.79 -2.63 6.44
N VAL A 199 8.49 -1.58 6.81
CA VAL A 199 9.44 -0.87 5.93
C VAL A 199 10.82 -0.92 6.58
N VAL A 200 11.80 -1.45 5.86
CA VAL A 200 13.18 -1.58 6.33
C VAL A 200 14.09 -0.67 5.51
N SER A 201 14.84 0.22 6.15
CA SER A 201 15.84 1.06 5.47
C SER A 201 17.03 1.37 6.36
N GLY A 202 18.10 1.94 5.78
CA GLY A 202 19.27 2.41 6.53
C GLY A 202 19.02 3.67 7.36
N ASN A 203 17.86 4.32 7.22
CA ASN A 203 17.52 5.56 7.91
C ASN A 203 16.18 5.44 8.63
N GLN A 204 16.19 5.65 9.96
CA GLN A 204 14.99 5.51 10.78
C GLN A 204 13.89 6.54 10.44
N VAL A 205 14.28 7.77 10.07
CA VAL A 205 13.34 8.85 9.72
C VAL A 205 12.60 8.48 8.43
N PHE A 206 13.35 8.02 7.42
CA PHE A 206 12.75 7.55 6.16
C PHE A 206 11.79 6.37 6.40
N SER A 207 12.23 5.34 7.13
CA SER A 207 11.40 4.15 7.37
C SER A 207 10.06 4.53 8.02
N LYS A 208 10.08 5.44 9.01
CA LYS A 208 8.87 5.90 9.70
C LYS A 208 7.96 6.69 8.76
N ILE A 209 8.49 7.76 8.15
CA ILE A 209 7.69 8.65 7.29
C ILE A 209 7.10 7.88 6.13
N PHE A 210 7.90 7.02 5.50
CA PHE A 210 7.44 6.22 4.36
C PHE A 210 6.32 5.25 4.76
N ALA A 211 6.45 4.54 5.89
CA ALA A 211 5.42 3.63 6.38
C ALA A 211 4.11 4.36 6.71
N GLU A 212 4.17 5.51 7.38
CA GLU A 212 3.00 6.33 7.71
C GLU A 212 2.30 6.88 6.45
N GLN A 213 3.06 7.43 5.51
CA GLN A 213 2.51 7.96 4.26
C GLN A 213 1.96 6.85 3.36
N LEU A 214 2.63 5.70 3.31
CA LEU A 214 2.16 4.55 2.53
C LEU A 214 0.81 4.04 3.07
N LEU A 215 0.67 3.93 4.38
CA LEU A 215 -0.60 3.56 5.01
C LEU A 215 -1.70 4.59 4.71
N LYS A 216 -1.39 5.88 4.84
CA LYS A 216 -2.34 6.97 4.55
C LYS A 216 -2.80 6.94 3.09
N GLN A 217 -1.87 6.95 2.13
CA GLN A 217 -2.21 6.96 0.71
C GLN A 217 -2.98 5.70 0.28
N THR A 218 -2.64 4.54 0.86
CA THR A 218 -3.38 3.31 0.61
C THR A 218 -4.81 3.38 1.17
N SER A 219 -4.96 3.93 2.37
CA SER A 219 -6.27 4.11 3.00
C SER A 219 -7.16 5.03 2.18
N ASP A 220 -6.62 6.17 1.75
CA ASP A 220 -7.34 7.14 0.93
C ASP A 220 -7.77 6.52 -0.41
N LEU A 221 -6.86 5.81 -1.09
CA LEU A 221 -7.20 5.12 -2.35
C LEU A 221 -8.25 4.03 -2.14
N TYR A 222 -8.12 3.24 -1.08
CA TYR A 222 -9.08 2.16 -0.80
C TYR A 222 -10.50 2.69 -0.58
N ILE A 223 -10.63 3.78 0.19
CA ILE A 223 -11.89 4.48 0.41
C ILE A 223 -12.44 5.01 -0.92
N ASP A 224 -11.61 5.69 -1.70
CA ASP A 224 -12.02 6.29 -2.98
C ASP A 224 -12.51 5.22 -3.98
N ILE A 225 -11.82 4.11 -4.11
CA ILE A 225 -12.24 3.01 -4.98
C ILE A 225 -13.58 2.41 -4.52
N LYS A 226 -13.77 2.21 -3.21
CA LYS A 226 -14.99 1.63 -2.65
C LYS A 226 -16.20 2.57 -2.76
N THR A 227 -16.00 3.85 -2.61
CA THR A 227 -17.07 4.84 -2.53
C THR A 227 -17.25 5.67 -3.80
N GLY A 228 -16.25 5.73 -4.67
CA GLY A 228 -16.21 6.64 -5.80
C GLY A 228 -17.34 6.45 -6.83
N ASN A 229 -17.77 5.21 -7.07
CA ASN A 229 -18.92 4.96 -7.96
C ASN A 229 -20.23 5.46 -7.36
N LEU A 230 -20.41 5.21 -6.05
CA LEU A 230 -21.60 5.63 -5.34
C LEU A 230 -21.65 7.16 -5.19
N SER A 231 -20.52 7.80 -4.89
CA SER A 231 -20.37 9.24 -4.84
C SER A 231 -20.77 9.88 -6.18
N ARG A 232 -20.23 9.37 -7.29
CA ARG A 232 -20.62 9.85 -8.64
C ARG A 232 -22.11 9.68 -8.94
N SER A 233 -22.72 8.60 -8.44
CA SER A 233 -24.16 8.40 -8.59
C SER A 233 -24.97 9.40 -7.78
N ILE A 234 -24.52 9.70 -6.55
CA ILE A 234 -25.11 10.74 -5.70
C ILE A 234 -25.06 12.10 -6.39
N ASP A 235 -23.89 12.47 -6.96
CA ASP A 235 -23.74 13.75 -7.66
C ASP A 235 -24.70 13.87 -8.86
N ARG A 236 -24.87 12.82 -9.64
CA ARG A 236 -25.80 12.79 -10.77
C ARG A 236 -27.25 12.94 -10.31
N ILE A 237 -27.64 12.25 -9.24
CA ILE A 237 -29.01 12.34 -8.71
C ILE A 237 -29.25 13.69 -8.03
N GLN A 238 -28.25 14.25 -7.37
CA GLN A 238 -28.31 15.61 -6.83
C GLN A 238 -28.58 16.64 -7.95
N GLN A 239 -27.81 16.59 -9.04
CA GLN A 239 -28.05 17.45 -10.20
C GLN A 239 -29.47 17.29 -10.79
N LYS A 240 -30.00 16.05 -10.80
CA LYS A 240 -31.37 15.78 -11.22
C LYS A 240 -32.39 16.40 -10.27
N ALA A 241 -32.17 16.29 -8.96
CA ALA A 241 -33.03 16.91 -7.94
C ALA A 241 -33.06 18.44 -8.09
N ASP A 242 -31.88 19.08 -8.25
CA ASP A 242 -31.76 20.51 -8.43
C ASP A 242 -32.46 20.98 -9.70
N SER A 243 -32.32 20.25 -10.81
CA SER A 243 -33.01 20.52 -12.06
C SER A 243 -34.54 20.43 -11.91
N LEU A 244 -35.04 19.38 -11.24
CA LEU A 244 -36.47 19.21 -10.95
C LEU A 244 -37.00 20.31 -10.03
N GLN A 245 -36.24 20.70 -9.02
CA GLN A 245 -36.59 21.80 -8.11
C GLN A 245 -36.76 23.14 -8.87
N ASN A 246 -35.82 23.42 -9.78
CA ASN A 246 -35.90 24.63 -10.60
C ASN A 246 -37.10 24.59 -11.56
N SER A 247 -37.36 23.46 -12.19
CA SER A 247 -38.54 23.25 -13.04
C SER A 247 -39.84 23.44 -12.24
N LEU A 248 -39.90 22.82 -11.04
CA LEU A 248 -41.03 22.93 -10.15
C LEU A 248 -41.30 24.39 -9.73
N ARG A 249 -40.26 25.16 -9.42
CA ARG A 249 -40.37 26.61 -9.12
C ARG A 249 -40.96 27.37 -10.31
N GLY A 250 -40.56 27.06 -11.54
CA GLY A 250 -41.12 27.65 -12.75
C GLY A 250 -42.60 27.29 -12.94
N ILE A 251 -42.99 26.04 -12.66
CA ILE A 251 -44.38 25.59 -12.71
C ILE A 251 -45.23 26.32 -11.66
N TYR A 252 -44.75 26.48 -10.43
CA TYR A 252 -45.43 27.24 -9.39
C TYR A 252 -45.64 28.70 -9.79
N GLN A 253 -44.65 29.36 -10.38
CA GLN A 253 -44.79 30.72 -10.88
C GLN A 253 -45.86 30.83 -11.98
N LYS A 254 -45.86 29.92 -12.96
CA LYS A 254 -46.87 29.81 -14.01
C LYS A 254 -48.26 29.53 -13.45
N SER A 255 -48.39 28.64 -12.50
CA SER A 255 -49.64 28.30 -11.81
C SER A 255 -50.23 29.55 -11.10
N PHE A 256 -49.38 30.27 -10.39
CA PHE A 256 -49.80 31.51 -9.70
C PHE A 256 -50.27 32.61 -10.68
N GLN A 257 -49.56 32.75 -11.80
CA GLN A 257 -49.97 33.72 -12.84
C GLN A 257 -51.29 33.32 -13.50
N ALA A 258 -51.48 32.02 -13.82
CA ALA A 258 -52.74 31.52 -14.38
C ALA A 258 -53.94 31.69 -13.41
N GLU A 259 -53.74 31.43 -12.13
CA GLU A 259 -54.76 31.61 -11.08
C GLU A 259 -55.17 33.09 -10.94
N ASN A 260 -54.19 34.02 -10.93
CA ASN A 260 -54.46 35.42 -10.86
C ASN A 260 -55.16 35.95 -12.11
N ALA A 261 -54.80 35.47 -13.31
CA ALA A 261 -55.49 35.79 -14.54
C ALA A 261 -56.95 35.34 -14.53
N THR A 262 -57.20 34.11 -13.99
CA THR A 262 -58.57 33.57 -13.88
C THR A 262 -59.43 34.37 -12.90
N LYS A 263 -58.89 34.88 -11.81
CA LYS A 263 -59.59 35.73 -10.85
C LYS A 263 -59.97 37.09 -11.44
N LEU A 264 -59.14 37.64 -12.32
CA LEU A 264 -59.41 38.92 -13.00
C LEU A 264 -60.48 38.81 -14.11
N TYR A 265 -60.63 37.67 -14.76
CA TYR A 265 -61.55 37.43 -15.86
C TYR A 265 -62.87 36.78 -15.46
N ASN A 266 -63.09 36.47 -14.19
CA ASN A 266 -64.28 35.75 -13.72
C ASN A 266 -65.58 36.65 -13.74
N VAL A 267 -65.54 37.82 -14.37
CA VAL A 267 -66.71 38.72 -14.54
C VAL A 267 -67.50 38.39 -15.83
N ASN A 268 -66.97 37.60 -16.77
CA ASN A 268 -67.67 37.12 -17.97
C ASN A 268 -67.54 35.66 -18.23
N SER A 269 -68.59 34.87 -18.05
CA SER A 269 -68.72 33.46 -18.07
C SER A 269 -68.57 32.77 -19.45
N SER A 270 -68.01 33.44 -20.48
CA SER A 270 -67.90 32.87 -21.85
C SER A 270 -66.51 32.47 -22.28
N LEU A 271 -65.49 32.50 -21.44
CA LEU A 271 -64.13 32.11 -21.79
C LEU A 271 -63.68 30.83 -21.06
N ARG A 272 -64.15 29.68 -21.54
CA ARG A 272 -63.66 28.35 -21.15
C ARG A 272 -62.23 28.04 -21.55
N ILE A 273 -61.50 28.98 -22.13
CA ILE A 273 -60.15 28.76 -22.65
C ILE A 273 -59.09 28.60 -21.54
N ASN A 274 -59.35 29.19 -20.35
CA ASN A 274 -58.38 29.13 -19.24
C ASN A 274 -58.45 27.87 -18.37
N THR A 275 -59.53 27.06 -18.44
CA THR A 275 -59.66 25.84 -17.64
C THR A 275 -58.69 24.76 -18.06
N SER A 276 -58.46 24.57 -19.36
CA SER A 276 -57.49 23.52 -19.83
C SER A 276 -56.04 23.88 -19.46
N GLN A 277 -55.67 25.17 -19.50
CA GLN A 277 -54.32 25.61 -19.10
C GLN A 277 -54.09 25.43 -17.59
N THR A 278 -55.10 25.68 -16.78
CA THR A 278 -55.04 25.48 -15.33
C THR A 278 -54.96 24.01 -14.97
N GLU A 279 -55.73 23.15 -15.66
CA GLU A 279 -55.68 21.68 -15.46
C GLU A 279 -54.34 21.09 -15.88
N ILE A 280 -53.76 21.51 -17.02
CA ILE A 280 -52.42 21.07 -17.48
C ILE A 280 -51.36 21.46 -16.43
N THR A 281 -51.38 22.72 -16.00
CA THR A 281 -50.42 23.23 -15.00
C THR A 281 -50.55 22.51 -13.65
N ALA A 282 -51.78 22.21 -13.21
CA ALA A 282 -52.05 21.46 -11.98
C ALA A 282 -51.52 20.02 -12.09
N ARG A 283 -51.71 19.35 -13.23
CA ARG A 283 -51.18 18.02 -13.50
C ARG A 283 -49.66 18.04 -13.51
N ASP A 284 -49.05 18.97 -14.25
CA ASP A 284 -47.61 19.11 -14.36
C ASP A 284 -46.94 19.38 -12.97
N LYS A 285 -47.62 20.21 -12.15
CA LYS A 285 -47.22 20.47 -10.76
C LYS A 285 -47.23 19.18 -9.94
N THR A 286 -48.33 18.39 -10.02
CA THR A 286 -48.45 17.13 -9.27
C THR A 286 -47.39 16.12 -9.71
N VAL A 287 -47.24 15.90 -11.03
CA VAL A 287 -46.21 14.98 -11.58
C VAL A 287 -44.80 15.41 -11.17
N SER A 288 -44.48 16.71 -11.38
CA SER A 288 -43.13 17.22 -11.04
C SER A 288 -42.84 17.16 -9.55
N SER A 289 -43.84 17.45 -8.69
CA SER A 289 -43.66 17.36 -7.22
C SER A 289 -43.46 15.91 -6.77
N THR A 290 -44.20 14.93 -7.34
CA THR A 290 -44.05 13.54 -7.05
C THR A 290 -42.66 13.01 -7.49
N LEU A 291 -42.25 13.37 -8.73
CA LEU A 291 -40.91 13.03 -9.23
C LEU A 291 -39.79 13.63 -8.38
N TYR A 292 -39.93 14.89 -7.98
CA TYR A 292 -38.96 15.52 -7.09
C TYR A 292 -38.86 14.82 -5.73
N ALA A 293 -40.01 14.53 -5.09
CA ALA A 293 -40.05 13.83 -3.82
C ALA A 293 -39.40 12.43 -3.90
N GLU A 294 -39.62 11.71 -5.02
CA GLU A 294 -39.03 10.40 -5.24
C GLU A 294 -37.51 10.48 -5.47
N VAL A 295 -37.06 11.44 -6.28
CA VAL A 295 -35.62 11.68 -6.50
C VAL A 295 -34.90 12.07 -5.22
N VAL A 296 -35.50 12.93 -4.39
CA VAL A 296 -34.93 13.31 -3.07
C VAL A 296 -34.89 12.10 -2.13
N LYS A 297 -35.94 11.27 -2.08
CA LYS A 297 -35.93 10.05 -1.30
C LYS A 297 -34.80 9.09 -1.74
N ASN A 298 -34.61 8.92 -3.05
CA ASN A 298 -33.55 8.11 -3.59
C ASN A 298 -32.16 8.67 -3.24
N LEU A 299 -32.00 9.99 -3.34
CA LEU A 299 -30.78 10.69 -2.97
C LEU A 299 -30.39 10.41 -1.51
N GLU A 300 -31.35 10.55 -0.59
CA GLU A 300 -31.11 10.27 0.84
C GLU A 300 -30.78 8.78 1.07
N THR A 301 -31.45 7.88 0.37
CA THR A 301 -31.14 6.44 0.44
C THR A 301 -29.72 6.15 -0.02
N LEU A 302 -29.26 6.77 -1.11
CA LEU A 302 -27.87 6.61 -1.61
C LEU A 302 -26.84 7.22 -0.66
N LYS A 303 -27.13 8.39 -0.04
CA LYS A 303 -26.26 8.97 0.98
C LYS A 303 -26.10 8.07 2.19
N LEU A 304 -27.20 7.47 2.67
CA LEU A 304 -27.16 6.49 3.75
C LEU A 304 -26.36 5.23 3.34
N SER A 305 -26.53 4.79 2.10
CA SER A 305 -25.75 3.69 1.54
C SER A 305 -24.25 4.00 1.50
N LEU A 306 -23.87 5.22 1.11
CA LEU A 306 -22.49 5.68 1.11
C LEU A 306 -21.87 5.61 2.51
N ILE A 307 -22.57 6.11 3.52
CA ILE A 307 -22.12 6.05 4.92
C ILE A 307 -21.91 4.61 5.36
N ASN A 308 -22.85 3.71 5.04
CA ASN A 308 -22.80 2.31 5.42
C ASN A 308 -21.72 1.51 4.66
N GLN A 309 -21.41 1.88 3.42
CA GLN A 309 -20.42 1.21 2.58
C GLN A 309 -19.01 1.80 2.69
N THR A 310 -18.86 2.96 3.33
CA THR A 310 -17.54 3.54 3.56
C THR A 310 -16.74 2.63 4.49
N PRO A 311 -15.64 2.02 4.01
CA PRO A 311 -14.84 1.15 4.85
C PRO A 311 -14.12 1.97 5.92
N VAL A 312 -13.90 1.36 7.06
CA VAL A 312 -13.13 1.95 8.15
C VAL A 312 -11.78 1.25 8.22
N ILE A 313 -10.71 2.02 8.04
CA ILE A 313 -9.36 1.54 8.27
C ILE A 313 -8.93 2.02 9.65
N GLN A 314 -8.82 1.06 10.57
CA GLN A 314 -8.38 1.33 11.94
C GLN A 314 -6.89 1.03 12.06
N VAL A 315 -6.10 2.07 12.32
CA VAL A 315 -4.69 1.92 12.62
C VAL A 315 -4.54 1.48 14.08
N LEU A 316 -3.94 0.31 14.29
CA LEU A 316 -3.69 -0.24 15.63
C LEU A 316 -2.37 0.29 16.18
N ASP A 317 -1.31 0.19 15.36
CA ASP A 317 0.02 0.63 15.73
C ASP A 317 0.66 1.45 14.62
N THR A 318 1.34 2.52 15.03
CA THR A 318 2.19 3.36 14.17
C THR A 318 3.64 3.28 14.62
N PRO A 319 4.62 3.40 13.73
CA PRO A 319 6.03 3.36 14.09
C PRO A 319 6.40 4.57 14.95
N LYS A 320 7.03 4.31 16.10
CA LYS A 320 7.50 5.34 17.06
C LYS A 320 9.01 5.29 17.20
N TYR A 321 9.62 6.46 17.40
CA TYR A 321 11.06 6.53 17.69
C TYR A 321 11.37 6.09 19.13
N PRO A 322 12.55 5.47 19.38
CA PRO A 322 13.52 4.98 18.39
C PRO A 322 13.06 3.70 17.71
N LEU A 323 13.37 3.54 16.41
CA LEU A 323 13.10 2.30 15.69
C LEU A 323 14.14 1.22 16.04
N PHE A 324 13.71 -0.04 16.03
CA PHE A 324 14.61 -1.16 16.26
C PHE A 324 15.64 -1.29 15.14
N ASP A 325 16.93 -1.32 15.53
CA ASP A 325 18.02 -1.68 14.63
C ASP A 325 18.02 -3.20 14.43
N GLN A 326 17.79 -3.63 13.21
CA GLN A 326 17.72 -5.06 12.83
C GLN A 326 19.07 -5.65 12.39
N ARG A 327 20.16 -4.87 12.42
CA ARG A 327 21.47 -5.42 12.06
C ARG A 327 21.81 -6.60 12.96
N THR A 328 22.32 -7.65 12.34
CA THR A 328 22.82 -8.82 13.09
C THR A 328 23.99 -8.39 13.97
N PRO A 329 23.94 -8.59 15.29
CA PRO A 329 25.02 -8.22 16.17
C PRO A 329 26.36 -8.85 15.76
N ALA A 330 27.43 -8.07 15.80
CA ALA A 330 28.77 -8.50 15.37
C ALA A 330 29.28 -9.80 16.05
N ARG A 331 28.76 -10.11 17.25
CA ARG A 331 29.03 -11.37 17.97
C ARG A 331 28.66 -12.62 17.16
N TYR A 332 27.60 -12.60 16.36
CA TYR A 332 27.23 -13.74 15.52
C TYR A 332 28.24 -13.95 14.39
N PHE A 333 28.74 -12.88 13.78
CA PHE A 333 29.78 -12.99 12.74
C PHE A 333 31.12 -13.46 13.33
N LEU A 334 31.43 -13.12 14.59
CA LEU A 334 32.56 -13.65 15.32
C LEU A 334 32.43 -15.18 15.48
N LEU A 335 31.26 -15.68 15.92
CA LEU A 335 31.01 -17.11 16.06
C LEU A 335 31.09 -17.85 14.72
N ILE A 336 30.53 -17.26 13.65
CA ILE A 336 30.63 -17.83 12.31
C ILE A 336 32.09 -17.88 11.86
N GLY A 337 32.86 -16.81 12.04
CA GLY A 337 34.28 -16.77 11.75
C GLY A 337 35.09 -17.81 12.53
N PHE A 338 34.73 -18.01 13.79
CA PHE A 338 35.34 -19.07 14.65
C PHE A 338 35.04 -20.49 14.10
N ALA A 339 33.78 -20.76 13.74
CA ALA A 339 33.40 -22.08 13.18
C ALA A 339 34.09 -22.32 11.84
N VAL A 340 34.15 -21.33 10.96
CA VAL A 340 34.88 -21.41 9.67
C VAL A 340 36.36 -21.63 9.91
N GLY A 341 36.95 -20.98 10.89
CA GLY A 341 38.36 -21.13 11.27
C GLY A 341 38.72 -22.58 11.71
N ILE A 342 37.84 -23.20 12.49
CA ILE A 342 38.00 -24.58 12.89
C ILE A 342 37.97 -25.53 11.66
N VAL A 343 36.99 -25.31 10.76
CA VAL A 343 36.87 -26.14 9.53
C VAL A 343 38.12 -25.99 8.64
N LEU A 344 38.56 -24.74 8.42
CA LEU A 344 39.79 -24.49 7.62
C LEU A 344 41.03 -25.10 8.27
N SER A 345 41.16 -25.01 9.59
CA SER A 345 42.27 -25.62 10.34
C SER A 345 42.25 -27.15 10.22
N PHE A 346 41.06 -27.72 10.24
CA PHE A 346 40.91 -29.18 10.07
C PHE A 346 41.32 -29.61 8.65
N LEU A 347 40.86 -28.89 7.62
CA LEU A 347 41.26 -29.18 6.23
C LEU A 347 42.77 -29.02 6.01
N TYR A 348 43.36 -27.98 6.60
CA TYR A 348 44.79 -27.73 6.55
C TYR A 348 45.58 -28.87 7.22
N ALA A 349 45.17 -29.31 8.41
CA ALA A 349 45.79 -30.40 9.11
C ALA A 349 45.68 -31.74 8.36
N LEU A 350 44.52 -32.00 7.74
CA LEU A 350 44.27 -33.18 6.92
C LEU A 350 45.16 -33.19 5.67
N TYR A 351 45.24 -32.07 4.95
CA TYR A 351 46.13 -31.89 3.79
C TYR A 351 47.60 -32.19 4.17
N LYS A 352 48.08 -31.59 5.26
CA LYS A 352 49.46 -31.76 5.71
C LYS A 352 49.76 -33.17 6.23
N TYR A 353 48.77 -33.84 6.86
CA TYR A 353 48.88 -35.25 7.29
C TYR A 353 48.94 -36.21 6.11
N THR A 354 48.27 -35.92 5.00
CA THR A 354 48.32 -36.78 3.79
C THR A 354 49.53 -36.48 2.91
N SER A 355 50.18 -35.31 3.04
CA SER A 355 51.37 -34.90 2.28
C SER A 355 52.69 -35.30 2.95
N ASN A 356 52.68 -35.67 4.25
CA ASN A 356 53.81 -36.20 4.98
C ASN A 356 53.66 -37.72 5.13
#